data_194703e40710dc4cdb2db9698a5c707e
#
_entry.id   194703e40710dc4cdb2db9698a5c707e
#
_cell.length_a   1.000
_cell.length_b   1.000
_cell.length_c   1.000
_cell.angle_alpha   90.00
_cell.angle_beta   90.00
_cell.angle_gamma   90.00
#
_symmetry.space_group_name_H-M   'P 1'
#
loop_
_entity.id
_entity.type
_entity.pdbx_description
1 polymer ?
#
loop_
_entity_poly.entity_id
_entity_poly.type
_entity_poly.pdbx_seq_one_letter_code
_entity_poly.pdbx_strand_id
1 'polypeptide(L)'
;MGQKCNPTGLRLGFIKGWDSNWYGGNNYGDKIVEDDKIRKYLMARLKKASVSKIVIERTLKLVTVTINTARPGVIIGKAGAEVDKLKEELKKITGKDIQINIFEIKRPELDARLVADGICRQIEGRISYRRAVKMSIQTSMRMGADGIKVVVAGRVNGAEIARTERFKEGRTPLHTLRADIDYHHSEAHTAYGRIGVKVWICRGEVYGKRDLTPNFGQAQQTRRPGATGGGRDDRRGGGERREGGRGGDRRGGGGGGRGGDRRDRRS
;
A
#
# COMPACT_ATOMS: atom_id res chain seq x y z
N MET A 1 16.11 26.94 -15.40
CA MET A 1 15.99 25.46 -15.26
C MET A 1 14.68 25.00 -15.85
N GLY A 2 14.70 24.04 -16.78
CA GLY A 2 13.50 23.52 -17.41
C GLY A 2 12.54 22.84 -16.42
N GLN A 3 11.26 22.81 -16.76
CA GLN A 3 10.25 22.09 -16.00
C GLN A 3 10.48 20.58 -16.10
N LYS A 4 10.15 19.86 -15.02
CA LYS A 4 10.31 18.41 -14.96
C LYS A 4 8.96 17.74 -15.15
N CYS A 5 8.95 16.73 -16.02
CA CYS A 5 7.77 15.94 -16.28
C CYS A 5 7.35 15.11 -15.04
N ASN A 6 6.06 14.80 -14.92
CA ASN A 6 5.56 13.91 -13.87
C ASN A 6 6.12 12.49 -14.09
N PRO A 7 6.84 11.90 -13.12
CA PRO A 7 7.46 10.58 -13.28
C PRO A 7 6.46 9.46 -13.55
N THR A 8 5.26 9.55 -12.97
CA THR A 8 4.19 8.58 -13.18
C THR A 8 3.66 8.66 -14.61
N GLY A 9 3.41 9.88 -15.11
CA GLY A 9 2.96 10.12 -16.48
C GLY A 9 3.99 9.68 -17.53
N LEU A 10 5.29 9.92 -17.28
CA LEU A 10 6.37 9.50 -18.19
C LEU A 10 6.45 7.97 -18.33
N ARG A 11 5.99 7.21 -17.34
CA ARG A 11 6.05 5.74 -17.28
C ARG A 11 4.75 5.05 -17.64
N LEU A 12 3.72 5.80 -18.00
CA LEU A 12 2.47 5.23 -18.51
C LEU A 12 2.71 4.43 -19.79
N GLY A 13 2.12 3.24 -19.85
CA GLY A 13 2.31 2.33 -20.99
C GLY A 13 3.59 1.49 -20.92
N PHE A 14 4.57 1.85 -20.07
CA PHE A 14 5.82 1.08 -19.88
C PHE A 14 5.75 0.22 -18.62
N ILE A 15 5.58 0.85 -17.45
CA ILE A 15 5.55 0.19 -16.14
C ILE A 15 4.24 0.47 -15.41
N LYS A 16 3.68 1.65 -15.59
CA LYS A 16 2.45 2.11 -14.94
C LYS A 16 1.25 1.95 -15.88
N GLY A 17 0.17 1.40 -15.35
CA GLY A 17 -1.13 1.38 -16.01
C GLY A 17 -1.93 2.65 -15.71
N TRP A 18 -3.05 2.80 -16.41
CA TRP A 18 -3.99 3.89 -16.21
C TRP A 18 -4.82 3.72 -14.94
N ASP A 19 -5.27 4.83 -14.38
CA ASP A 19 -6.19 4.84 -13.23
C ASP A 19 -7.65 4.71 -13.66
N SER A 20 -7.95 4.89 -14.93
CA SER A 20 -9.24 4.65 -15.56
C SER A 20 -9.04 3.69 -16.72
N ASN A 21 -9.67 2.52 -16.67
CA ASN A 21 -9.56 1.45 -17.66
C ASN A 21 -10.93 1.18 -18.29
N TRP A 22 -11.23 1.90 -19.35
CA TRP A 22 -12.47 1.74 -20.11
C TRP A 22 -12.38 2.38 -21.50
N TYR A 23 -13.25 1.95 -22.36
CA TYR A 23 -13.40 2.51 -23.70
C TYR A 23 -14.59 3.48 -23.76
N GLY A 24 -14.36 4.70 -24.26
CA GLY A 24 -15.33 5.80 -24.18
C GLY A 24 -16.32 5.85 -25.34
N GLY A 25 -15.89 5.62 -26.56
CA GLY A 25 -16.70 5.92 -27.74
C GLY A 25 -17.12 7.39 -27.79
N ASN A 26 -18.35 7.66 -28.27
CA ASN A 26 -18.87 9.02 -28.44
C ASN A 26 -19.09 9.79 -27.11
N ASN A 27 -19.34 9.06 -25.99
CA ASN A 27 -19.61 9.66 -24.68
C ASN A 27 -18.36 9.71 -23.79
N TYR A 28 -17.19 9.91 -24.40
CA TYR A 28 -15.90 9.93 -23.69
C TYR A 28 -15.82 11.07 -22.65
N GLY A 29 -16.23 12.29 -23.05
CA GLY A 29 -16.19 13.47 -22.19
C GLY A 29 -17.03 13.32 -20.92
N ASP A 30 -18.26 12.84 -21.07
CA ASP A 30 -19.18 12.65 -19.92
C ASP A 30 -18.63 11.63 -18.93
N LYS A 31 -18.06 10.54 -19.44
CA LYS A 31 -17.44 9.49 -18.59
C LYS A 31 -16.25 10.01 -17.81
N ILE A 32 -15.42 10.89 -18.37
CA ILE A 32 -14.30 11.52 -17.65
C ILE A 32 -14.81 12.42 -16.52
N VAL A 33 -15.85 13.22 -16.80
CA VAL A 33 -16.45 14.11 -15.79
C VAL A 33 -17.06 13.28 -14.64
N GLU A 34 -17.72 12.16 -14.96
CA GLU A 34 -18.22 11.24 -13.96
C GLU A 34 -17.07 10.65 -13.09
N ASP A 35 -15.97 10.21 -13.71
CA ASP A 35 -14.81 9.65 -13.00
C ASP A 35 -14.19 10.70 -12.07
N ASP A 36 -14.08 11.95 -12.50
CA ASP A 36 -13.57 13.04 -11.65
C ASP A 36 -14.49 13.30 -10.46
N LYS A 37 -15.81 13.31 -10.66
CA LYS A 37 -16.80 13.43 -9.57
C LYS A 37 -16.66 12.28 -8.56
N ILE A 38 -16.55 11.03 -9.03
CA ILE A 38 -16.36 9.86 -8.16
C ILE A 38 -15.07 9.99 -7.35
N ARG A 39 -13.95 10.37 -7.99
CA ARG A 39 -12.67 10.53 -7.30
C ARG A 39 -12.71 11.64 -6.26
N LYS A 40 -13.22 12.82 -6.62
CA LYS A 40 -13.33 13.95 -5.69
C LYS A 40 -14.20 13.60 -4.48
N TYR A 41 -15.34 12.97 -4.72
CA TYR A 41 -16.24 12.54 -3.66
C TYR A 41 -15.56 11.54 -2.70
N LEU A 42 -14.97 10.47 -3.24
CA LEU A 42 -14.29 9.45 -2.44
C LEU A 42 -13.09 10.01 -1.66
N MET A 43 -12.30 10.89 -2.28
CA MET A 43 -11.17 11.54 -1.61
C MET A 43 -11.61 12.43 -0.45
N ALA A 44 -12.72 13.15 -0.60
CA ALA A 44 -13.28 13.99 0.46
C ALA A 44 -13.84 13.15 1.61
N ARG A 45 -14.59 12.09 1.30
CA ARG A 45 -15.25 11.21 2.29
C ARG A 45 -14.26 10.34 3.05
N LEU A 46 -13.23 9.85 2.37
CA LEU A 46 -12.29 8.85 2.90
C LEU A 46 -10.96 9.43 3.39
N LYS A 47 -10.89 10.71 3.76
CA LYS A 47 -9.66 11.36 4.27
C LYS A 47 -8.98 10.59 5.42
N LYS A 48 -9.79 9.95 6.29
CA LYS A 48 -9.29 9.17 7.45
C LYS A 48 -8.75 7.78 7.07
N ALA A 49 -9.17 7.25 5.92
CA ALA A 49 -8.82 5.90 5.48
C ALA A 49 -7.42 5.79 4.85
N SER A 50 -6.74 6.92 4.59
CA SER A 50 -5.43 6.94 3.93
C SER A 50 -5.46 6.22 2.57
N VAL A 51 -6.28 6.76 1.66
CA VAL A 51 -6.42 6.24 0.30
C VAL A 51 -5.21 6.64 -0.54
N SER A 52 -4.60 5.67 -1.21
CA SER A 52 -3.49 5.90 -2.12
C SER A 52 -3.97 6.14 -3.55
N LYS A 53 -4.69 5.20 -4.11
CA LYS A 53 -5.10 5.19 -5.52
C LYS A 53 -6.54 4.73 -5.65
N ILE A 54 -7.27 5.33 -6.60
CA ILE A 54 -8.61 4.91 -6.99
C ILE A 54 -8.56 4.53 -8.46
N VAL A 55 -8.83 3.27 -8.77
CA VAL A 55 -8.91 2.76 -10.12
C VAL A 55 -10.36 2.53 -10.49
N ILE A 56 -10.75 2.99 -11.67
CA ILE A 56 -12.13 2.91 -12.16
C ILE A 56 -12.13 2.08 -13.43
N GLU A 57 -12.90 1.02 -13.41
CA GLU A 57 -13.16 0.14 -14.56
C GLU A 57 -14.63 0.23 -14.91
N ARG A 58 -14.94 0.34 -16.20
CA ARG A 58 -16.30 0.45 -16.68
C ARG A 58 -16.61 -0.67 -17.65
N THR A 59 -17.67 -1.38 -17.38
CA THR A 59 -18.35 -2.25 -18.32
C THR A 59 -19.61 -1.59 -18.84
N LEU A 60 -20.36 -2.24 -19.71
CA LEU A 60 -21.59 -1.70 -20.28
C LEU A 60 -22.64 -1.33 -19.22
N LYS A 61 -22.77 -2.14 -18.16
CA LYS A 61 -23.81 -2.02 -17.11
C LYS A 61 -23.28 -1.62 -15.75
N LEU A 62 -22.01 -1.90 -15.46
CA LEU A 62 -21.45 -1.80 -14.11
C LEU A 62 -20.18 -0.95 -14.11
N VAL A 63 -20.05 -0.12 -13.09
CA VAL A 63 -18.82 0.63 -12.80
C VAL A 63 -18.15 0.01 -11.58
N THR A 64 -16.94 -0.53 -11.78
CA THR A 64 -16.15 -1.10 -10.69
C THR A 64 -15.13 -0.08 -10.22
N VAL A 65 -15.20 0.28 -8.95
CA VAL A 65 -14.28 1.23 -8.31
C VAL A 65 -13.40 0.48 -7.33
N THR A 66 -12.11 0.37 -7.63
CA THR A 66 -11.13 -0.26 -6.75
C THR A 66 -10.38 0.79 -5.96
N ILE A 67 -10.45 0.71 -4.65
CA ILE A 67 -9.86 1.66 -3.70
C ILE A 67 -8.65 1.00 -3.03
N ASN A 68 -7.45 1.53 -3.30
CA ASN A 68 -6.23 1.10 -2.64
C ASN A 68 -6.02 1.94 -1.38
N THR A 69 -5.99 1.29 -0.23
CA THR A 69 -5.93 1.96 1.08
C THR A 69 -4.97 1.25 2.03
N ALA A 70 -4.39 2.01 2.96
CA ALA A 70 -3.62 1.46 4.07
C ALA A 70 -4.49 1.01 5.25
N ARG A 71 -5.77 1.44 5.30
CA ARG A 71 -6.67 1.15 6.42
C ARG A 71 -8.03 0.68 5.91
N PRO A 72 -8.14 -0.56 5.41
CA PRO A 72 -9.39 -1.07 4.83
C PRO A 72 -10.55 -1.10 5.82
N GLY A 73 -10.28 -1.37 7.10
CA GLY A 73 -11.31 -1.43 8.13
C GLY A 73 -12.12 -0.14 8.29
N VAL A 74 -11.52 1.03 8.01
CA VAL A 74 -12.21 2.33 8.07
C VAL A 74 -13.23 2.47 6.93
N ILE A 75 -12.94 1.87 5.77
CA ILE A 75 -13.83 1.91 4.60
C ILE A 75 -14.94 0.88 4.74
N ILE A 76 -14.60 -0.32 5.22
CA ILE A 76 -15.56 -1.43 5.37
C ILE A 76 -16.57 -1.08 6.46
N GLY A 77 -16.10 -0.51 7.58
CA GLY A 77 -16.93 -0.21 8.73
C GLY A 77 -17.41 -1.47 9.47
N LYS A 78 -18.36 -1.30 10.37
CA LYS A 78 -18.98 -2.41 11.11
C LYS A 78 -19.89 -3.20 10.16
N ALA A 79 -19.59 -4.49 9.99
CA ALA A 79 -20.39 -5.41 9.15
C ALA A 79 -20.63 -4.94 7.70
N GLY A 80 -19.76 -4.07 7.14
CA GLY A 80 -19.90 -3.58 5.76
C GLY A 80 -20.83 -2.38 5.57
N ALA A 81 -21.45 -1.86 6.62
CA ALA A 81 -22.44 -0.78 6.54
C ALA A 81 -21.91 0.50 5.86
N GLU A 82 -20.62 0.83 6.03
CA GLU A 82 -20.06 2.04 5.39
C GLU A 82 -19.86 1.85 3.88
N VAL A 83 -19.51 0.63 3.43
CA VAL A 83 -19.38 0.32 1.99
C VAL A 83 -20.74 0.41 1.30
N ASP A 84 -21.79 -0.10 1.95
CA ASP A 84 -23.14 -0.06 1.36
C ASP A 84 -23.67 1.38 1.26
N LYS A 85 -23.44 2.21 2.27
CA LYS A 85 -23.74 3.65 2.19
C LYS A 85 -22.96 4.32 1.06
N LEU A 86 -21.66 4.02 0.93
CA LEU A 86 -20.84 4.56 -0.17
C LEU A 86 -21.35 4.15 -1.54
N LYS A 87 -21.82 2.90 -1.72
CA LYS A 87 -22.46 2.45 -2.96
C LYS A 87 -23.72 3.25 -3.29
N GLU A 88 -24.60 3.44 -2.28
CA GLU A 88 -25.83 4.23 -2.46
C GLU A 88 -25.55 5.70 -2.82
N GLU A 89 -24.61 6.32 -2.09
CA GLU A 89 -24.21 7.70 -2.34
C GLU A 89 -23.61 7.86 -3.75
N LEU A 90 -22.72 6.95 -4.17
CA LEU A 90 -22.16 6.95 -5.52
C LEU A 90 -23.20 6.65 -6.59
N LYS A 91 -24.16 5.76 -6.33
CA LYS A 91 -25.29 5.50 -7.25
C LYS A 91 -26.13 6.74 -7.46
N LYS A 92 -26.37 7.55 -6.42
CA LYS A 92 -27.08 8.85 -6.54
C LYS A 92 -26.32 9.86 -7.41
N ILE A 93 -24.97 9.84 -7.36
CA ILE A 93 -24.13 10.77 -8.15
C ILE A 93 -24.06 10.37 -9.62
N THR A 94 -23.97 9.08 -9.91
CA THR A 94 -23.69 8.57 -11.26
C THR A 94 -24.93 8.04 -11.99
N GLY A 95 -25.99 7.69 -11.25
CA GLY A 95 -27.18 7.04 -11.81
C GLY A 95 -26.94 5.61 -12.32
N LYS A 96 -25.78 5.02 -12.04
CA LYS A 96 -25.35 3.68 -12.50
C LYS A 96 -25.09 2.74 -11.32
N ASP A 97 -25.12 1.43 -11.58
CA ASP A 97 -24.75 0.45 -10.57
C ASP A 97 -23.23 0.46 -10.36
N ILE A 98 -22.82 0.53 -9.08
CA ILE A 98 -21.41 0.62 -8.70
C ILE A 98 -21.04 -0.54 -7.81
N GLN A 99 -19.94 -1.19 -8.15
CA GLN A 99 -19.26 -2.16 -7.29
C GLN A 99 -18.01 -1.54 -6.70
N ILE A 100 -17.82 -1.67 -5.39
CA ILE A 100 -16.63 -1.18 -4.71
C ILE A 100 -15.78 -2.37 -4.30
N ASN A 101 -14.53 -2.37 -4.76
CA ASN A 101 -13.50 -3.31 -4.36
C ASN A 101 -12.49 -2.58 -3.49
N ILE A 102 -12.07 -3.20 -2.38
CA ILE A 102 -11.09 -2.61 -1.45
C ILE A 102 -9.84 -3.45 -1.49
N PHE A 103 -8.70 -2.79 -1.75
CA PHE A 103 -7.40 -3.42 -1.79
C PHE A 103 -6.50 -2.84 -0.70
N GLU A 104 -5.94 -3.71 0.14
CA GLU A 104 -5.03 -3.31 1.20
C GLU A 104 -3.60 -3.14 0.70
N ILE A 105 -2.98 -2.03 1.06
CA ILE A 105 -1.57 -1.76 0.81
C ILE A 105 -0.75 -2.30 1.96
N LYS A 106 -0.02 -3.40 1.72
CA LYS A 106 0.80 -4.08 2.75
C LYS A 106 1.97 -3.23 3.27
N ARG A 107 2.52 -2.33 2.44
CA ARG A 107 3.67 -1.47 2.77
C ARG A 107 3.33 -0.01 2.44
N PRO A 108 2.61 0.69 3.30
CA PRO A 108 2.21 2.09 3.07
C PRO A 108 3.40 3.06 2.99
N GLU A 109 4.53 2.70 3.57
CA GLU A 109 5.75 3.51 3.58
C GLU A 109 6.46 3.57 2.22
N LEU A 110 6.11 2.67 1.30
CA LEU A 110 6.60 2.65 -0.08
C LEU A 110 5.65 3.34 -1.06
N ASP A 111 4.56 3.92 -0.57
CA ASP A 111 3.59 4.66 -1.37
C ASP A 111 3.80 6.16 -1.22
N ALA A 112 4.11 6.83 -2.33
CA ALA A 112 4.47 8.24 -2.31
C ALA A 112 3.32 9.13 -1.82
N ARG A 113 2.07 8.76 -2.08
CA ARG A 113 0.91 9.53 -1.64
C ARG A 113 0.73 9.44 -0.13
N LEU A 114 0.77 8.22 0.42
CA LEU A 114 0.59 8.01 1.85
C LEU A 114 1.70 8.67 2.67
N VAL A 115 2.94 8.62 2.16
CA VAL A 115 4.09 9.28 2.78
C VAL A 115 3.95 10.81 2.72
N ALA A 116 3.56 11.37 1.56
CA ALA A 116 3.35 12.81 1.42
C ALA A 116 2.24 13.31 2.36
N ASP A 117 1.09 12.64 2.39
CA ASP A 117 -0.02 12.98 3.29
C ASP A 117 0.37 12.81 4.77
N GLY A 118 1.21 11.83 5.08
CA GLY A 118 1.78 11.64 6.42
C GLY A 118 2.66 12.80 6.87
N ILE A 119 3.54 13.29 5.98
CA ILE A 119 4.38 14.47 6.22
C ILE A 119 3.51 15.72 6.40
N CYS A 120 2.51 15.92 5.52
CA CYS A 120 1.60 17.06 5.59
C CYS A 120 0.85 17.10 6.93
N ARG A 121 0.28 15.98 7.38
CA ARG A 121 -0.41 15.90 8.68
C ARG A 121 0.52 16.22 9.86
N GLN A 122 1.79 15.79 9.80
CA GLN A 122 2.78 16.11 10.84
C GLN A 122 3.10 17.60 10.86
N ILE A 123 3.23 18.25 9.69
CA ILE A 123 3.47 19.70 9.59
C ILE A 123 2.25 20.49 10.12
N GLU A 124 1.03 20.07 9.77
CA GLU A 124 -0.22 20.63 10.30
C GLU A 124 -0.32 20.45 11.82
N GLY A 125 0.19 19.34 12.36
CA GLY A 125 0.33 19.06 13.77
C GLY A 125 1.46 19.82 14.46
N ARG A 126 2.06 20.85 13.80
CA ARG A 126 3.13 21.70 14.31
C ARG A 126 4.45 20.98 14.63
N ILE A 127 4.66 19.80 14.05
CA ILE A 127 5.96 19.11 14.11
C ILE A 127 6.91 19.77 13.13
N SER A 128 8.17 19.95 13.55
CA SER A 128 9.21 20.50 12.67
C SER A 128 9.30 19.69 11.36
N TYR A 129 9.19 20.37 10.22
CA TYR A 129 9.25 19.74 8.90
C TYR A 129 10.51 18.90 8.69
N ARG A 130 11.67 19.32 9.25
CA ARG A 130 12.93 18.58 9.17
C ARG A 130 12.84 17.23 9.87
N ARG A 131 12.20 17.20 11.05
CA ARG A 131 11.98 15.97 11.80
C ARG A 131 10.99 15.06 11.07
N ALA A 132 9.88 15.60 10.59
CA ALA A 132 8.86 14.88 9.84
C ALA A 132 9.45 14.22 8.59
N VAL A 133 10.20 14.97 7.78
CA VAL A 133 10.84 14.48 6.55
C VAL A 133 11.90 13.41 6.85
N LYS A 134 12.81 13.66 7.81
CA LYS A 134 13.86 12.67 8.16
C LYS A 134 13.26 11.37 8.64
N MET A 135 12.23 11.41 9.47
CA MET A 135 11.54 10.23 9.98
C MET A 135 10.88 9.43 8.85
N SER A 136 10.20 10.13 7.93
CA SER A 136 9.57 9.49 6.77
C SER A 136 10.61 8.85 5.84
N ILE A 137 11.73 9.51 5.58
CA ILE A 137 12.83 8.98 4.77
C ILE A 137 13.40 7.70 5.41
N GLN A 138 13.74 7.75 6.70
CA GLN A 138 14.28 6.59 7.40
C GLN A 138 13.33 5.40 7.39
N THR A 139 12.03 5.67 7.56
CA THR A 139 11.01 4.60 7.54
C THR A 139 10.89 3.97 6.15
N SER A 140 10.84 4.78 5.09
CA SER A 140 10.78 4.26 3.70
C SER A 140 12.04 3.47 3.32
N MET A 141 13.23 3.93 3.71
CA MET A 141 14.50 3.21 3.45
C MET A 141 14.55 1.89 4.22
N ARG A 142 14.08 1.86 5.47
CA ARG A 142 13.99 0.64 6.27
C ARG A 142 13.06 -0.41 5.66
N MET A 143 11.98 0.05 5.01
CA MET A 143 11.01 -0.83 4.33
C MET A 143 11.48 -1.33 2.96
N GLY A 144 12.68 -0.94 2.53
CA GLY A 144 13.31 -1.44 1.31
C GLY A 144 13.07 -0.57 0.07
N ALA A 145 12.96 0.75 0.24
CA ALA A 145 13.07 1.66 -0.89
C ALA A 145 14.52 1.76 -1.37
N ASP A 146 14.78 1.74 -2.68
CA ASP A 146 16.11 1.98 -3.25
C ASP A 146 16.55 3.43 -3.05
N GLY A 147 15.59 4.32 -2.96
CA GLY A 147 15.84 5.72 -2.69
C GLY A 147 14.56 6.54 -2.61
N ILE A 148 14.68 7.63 -1.89
CA ILE A 148 13.61 8.59 -1.68
C ILE A 148 14.13 10.01 -1.86
N LYS A 149 13.28 10.85 -2.44
CA LYS A 149 13.51 12.28 -2.55
C LYS A 149 12.27 13.02 -2.11
N VAL A 150 12.42 13.94 -1.18
CA VAL A 150 11.36 14.80 -0.67
C VAL A 150 11.73 16.26 -0.92
N VAL A 151 10.78 17.02 -1.41
CA VAL A 151 10.94 18.46 -1.62
C VAL A 151 9.81 19.17 -0.88
N VAL A 152 10.17 20.07 0.01
CA VAL A 152 9.23 20.90 0.77
C VAL A 152 9.41 22.34 0.32
N ALA A 153 8.32 22.98 -0.10
CA ALA A 153 8.32 24.35 -0.62
C ALA A 153 7.22 25.17 0.04
N GLY A 154 7.56 26.39 0.44
CA GLY A 154 6.63 27.31 1.08
C GLY A 154 7.29 28.12 2.20
N ARG A 155 6.47 28.72 3.06
CA ARG A 155 6.91 29.45 4.26
C ARG A 155 7.25 28.47 5.39
N VAL A 156 8.37 27.74 5.21
CA VAL A 156 8.79 26.72 6.18
C VAL A 156 9.13 27.36 7.54
N ASN A 157 8.58 26.79 8.61
CA ASN A 157 8.63 27.31 9.99
C ASN A 157 8.04 28.74 10.15
N GLY A 158 7.13 29.16 9.28
CA GLY A 158 6.51 30.49 9.35
C GLY A 158 7.39 31.64 8.86
N ALA A 159 8.52 31.36 8.21
CA ALA A 159 9.38 32.40 7.63
C ALA A 159 8.60 33.27 6.63
N GLU A 160 8.89 34.61 6.60
CA GLU A 160 8.22 35.51 5.66
C GLU A 160 8.53 35.18 4.20
N ILE A 161 9.78 34.82 3.92
CA ILE A 161 10.22 34.46 2.58
C ILE A 161 10.09 32.96 2.39
N ALA A 162 9.32 32.56 1.37
CA ALA A 162 9.17 31.16 0.98
C ALA A 162 10.49 30.60 0.43
N ARG A 163 10.82 29.39 0.82
CA ARG A 163 11.99 28.68 0.30
C ARG A 163 11.67 27.23 -0.03
N THR A 164 12.53 26.63 -0.83
CA THR A 164 12.43 25.22 -1.21
C THR A 164 13.60 24.45 -0.63
N GLU A 165 13.31 23.47 0.21
CA GLU A 165 14.31 22.56 0.77
C GLU A 165 14.16 21.17 0.15
N ARG A 166 15.29 20.53 -0.14
CA ARG A 166 15.35 19.22 -0.80
C ARG A 166 16.11 18.25 0.07
N PHE A 167 15.49 17.09 0.30
CA PHE A 167 16.08 15.97 1.03
C PHE A 167 16.11 14.78 0.10
N LYS A 168 17.23 14.08 0.05
CA LYS A 168 17.39 12.89 -0.80
C LYS A 168 18.25 11.88 -0.07
N GLU A 169 17.83 10.61 -0.15
CA GLU A 169 18.58 9.46 0.31
C GLU A 169 18.44 8.33 -0.71
N GLY A 170 19.53 7.60 -0.94
CA GLY A 170 19.56 6.54 -1.92
C GLY A 170 19.47 7.01 -3.37
N ARG A 171 19.03 6.11 -4.23
CA ARG A 171 19.06 6.24 -5.69
C ARG A 171 17.66 6.58 -6.25
N THR A 172 17.54 7.67 -7.00
CA THR A 172 16.27 8.08 -7.63
C THR A 172 16.51 8.44 -9.10
N PRO A 173 16.66 7.44 -10.00
CA PRO A 173 16.99 7.68 -11.42
C PRO A 173 15.75 8.10 -12.21
N LEU A 174 15.48 9.40 -12.31
CA LEU A 174 14.27 9.94 -12.96
C LEU A 174 14.25 9.72 -14.47
N HIS A 175 15.41 9.62 -15.11
CA HIS A 175 15.53 9.43 -16.56
C HIS A 175 15.39 7.96 -17.00
N THR A 176 15.55 7.01 -16.11
CA THR A 176 15.43 5.58 -16.40
C THR A 176 13.98 5.17 -16.43
N LEU A 177 13.45 4.80 -17.61
CA LEU A 177 12.03 4.43 -17.77
C LEU A 177 11.67 3.13 -17.06
N ARG A 178 12.62 2.17 -16.98
CA ARG A 178 12.43 0.90 -16.28
C ARG A 178 12.41 1.01 -14.74
N ALA A 179 12.84 2.17 -14.19
CA ALA A 179 12.78 2.39 -12.74
C ALA A 179 11.34 2.63 -12.28
N ASP A 180 10.87 1.83 -11.31
CA ASP A 180 9.54 2.02 -10.71
C ASP A 180 9.60 3.16 -9.68
N ILE A 181 9.28 4.37 -10.17
CA ILE A 181 9.23 5.57 -9.35
C ILE A 181 7.78 5.94 -9.11
N ASP A 182 7.43 5.97 -7.83
CA ASP A 182 6.16 6.51 -7.37
C ASP A 182 6.32 7.99 -7.01
N TYR A 183 5.29 8.80 -7.34
CA TYR A 183 5.34 10.24 -7.15
C TYR A 183 4.00 10.77 -6.67
N HIS A 184 4.05 11.64 -5.69
CA HIS A 184 2.87 12.39 -5.27
C HIS A 184 3.23 13.80 -4.81
N HIS A 185 2.28 14.72 -4.97
CA HIS A 185 2.30 16.09 -4.47
C HIS A 185 1.12 16.27 -3.51
N SER A 186 1.40 16.69 -2.29
CA SER A 186 0.40 17.00 -1.27
C SER A 186 0.66 18.36 -0.67
N GLU A 187 -0.39 19.00 -0.14
CA GLU A 187 -0.31 20.32 0.47
C GLU A 187 -0.69 20.24 1.94
N ALA A 188 0.14 20.86 2.81
CA ALA A 188 -0.16 21.04 4.21
C ALA A 188 -0.73 22.44 4.44
N HIS A 189 -1.87 22.52 5.09
CA HIS A 189 -2.53 23.78 5.43
C HIS A 189 -2.06 24.28 6.80
N THR A 190 -1.26 25.32 6.79
CA THR A 190 -0.74 25.95 8.03
C THR A 190 -1.34 27.33 8.26
N ALA A 191 -1.21 27.84 9.47
CA ALA A 191 -1.66 29.20 9.80
C ALA A 191 -0.98 30.29 8.95
N TYR A 192 0.23 30.03 8.45
CA TYR A 192 1.02 30.95 7.62
C TYR A 192 0.86 30.74 6.11
N GLY A 193 -0.05 29.83 5.69
CA GLY A 193 -0.29 29.50 4.29
C GLY A 193 -0.10 28.02 3.99
N ARG A 194 -0.02 27.70 2.69
CA ARG A 194 0.15 26.31 2.22
C ARG A 194 1.61 25.97 2.04
N ILE A 195 2.00 24.80 2.50
CA ILE A 195 3.32 24.22 2.27
C ILE A 195 3.15 23.02 1.34
N GLY A 196 3.77 23.07 0.14
CA GLY A 196 3.74 21.99 -0.82
C GLY A 196 4.82 20.95 -0.50
N VAL A 197 4.43 19.68 -0.45
CA VAL A 197 5.30 18.52 -0.25
C VAL A 197 5.26 17.65 -1.49
N LYS A 198 6.41 17.44 -2.12
CA LYS A 198 6.57 16.53 -3.27
C LYS A 198 7.44 15.36 -2.86
N VAL A 199 6.97 14.15 -3.09
CA VAL A 199 7.66 12.91 -2.71
C VAL A 199 7.88 12.04 -3.95
N TRP A 200 9.09 11.53 -4.11
CA TRP A 200 9.48 10.52 -5.09
C TRP A 200 10.04 9.33 -4.34
N ILE A 201 9.53 8.15 -4.57
CA ILE A 201 10.02 6.89 -3.99
C ILE A 201 10.41 5.95 -5.13
N CYS A 202 11.65 5.49 -5.13
CA CYS A 202 12.15 4.48 -6.05
C CYS A 202 12.02 3.12 -5.39
N ARG A 203 11.26 2.21 -6.03
CA ARG A 203 11.04 0.82 -5.56
C ARG A 203 11.99 -0.18 -6.21
N GLY A 204 12.90 0.30 -7.08
CA GLY A 204 13.81 -0.51 -7.86
C GLY A 204 13.56 -0.47 -9.35
N GLU A 205 14.23 -1.32 -10.09
CA GLU A 205 14.10 -1.42 -11.54
C GLU A 205 13.29 -2.66 -11.92
N VAL A 206 12.40 -2.52 -12.89
CA VAL A 206 11.57 -3.61 -13.41
C VAL A 206 12.17 -4.11 -14.71
N TYR A 207 12.53 -5.38 -14.74
CA TYR A 207 13.02 -6.07 -15.92
C TYR A 207 11.91 -7.00 -16.46
N GLY A 208 11.77 -7.02 -17.79
CA GLY A 208 10.74 -7.79 -18.46
C GLY A 208 9.41 -7.05 -18.66
N LYS A 209 8.47 -7.73 -19.33
CA LYS A 209 7.12 -7.20 -19.57
C LYS A 209 6.33 -7.25 -18.26
N ARG A 210 5.72 -6.14 -17.89
CA ARG A 210 4.80 -6.05 -16.77
C ARG A 210 3.38 -6.05 -17.32
N ASP A 211 2.53 -6.86 -16.71
CA ASP A 211 1.10 -6.79 -16.99
C ASP A 211 0.56 -5.45 -16.50
N LEU A 212 0.13 -4.62 -17.43
CA LEU A 212 -0.42 -3.30 -17.14
C LEU A 212 -1.91 -3.35 -16.78
N THR A 213 -2.50 -4.54 -16.94
CA THR A 213 -3.88 -4.79 -16.51
C THR A 213 -3.96 -4.68 -14.98
N PRO A 214 -4.94 -3.98 -14.44
CA PRO A 214 -5.12 -3.89 -12.99
C PRO A 214 -5.58 -5.26 -12.44
N ASN A 215 -4.64 -6.11 -12.10
CA ASN A 215 -4.90 -7.40 -11.45
C ASN A 215 -5.22 -7.20 -9.96
N PHE A 216 -6.45 -6.83 -9.67
CA PHE A 216 -6.93 -6.58 -8.30
C PHE A 216 -7.53 -7.83 -7.63
N GLY A 217 -7.06 -8.98 -7.89
CA GLY A 217 -7.59 -10.18 -7.26
C GLY A 217 -6.58 -11.31 -7.08
N GLN A 218 -5.49 -11.25 -7.78
CA GLN A 218 -4.41 -12.20 -7.59
C GLN A 218 -3.40 -11.61 -6.61
N ALA A 219 -3.63 -11.83 -5.31
CA ALA A 219 -2.49 -11.93 -4.40
C ALA A 219 -1.48 -12.82 -5.13
N GLN A 220 -0.30 -12.29 -5.40
CA GLN A 220 0.80 -13.09 -5.95
C GLN A 220 0.89 -14.34 -5.10
N GLN A 221 0.30 -15.42 -5.57
CA GLN A 221 0.74 -16.75 -5.23
C GLN A 221 2.18 -16.77 -5.72
N THR A 222 3.08 -16.51 -4.81
CA THR A 222 4.49 -16.85 -4.98
C THR A 222 4.47 -18.32 -5.38
N ARG A 223 4.59 -18.58 -6.67
CA ARG A 223 4.97 -19.88 -7.18
C ARG A 223 6.30 -20.18 -6.50
N ARG A 224 6.25 -21.00 -5.47
CA ARG A 224 7.43 -21.67 -4.98
C ARG A 224 7.99 -22.46 -6.17
N PRO A 225 9.17 -22.17 -6.69
CA PRO A 225 9.80 -23.06 -7.64
C PRO A 225 10.27 -24.25 -6.83
N GLY A 226 9.73 -25.43 -7.13
CA GLY A 226 10.24 -26.69 -6.60
C GLY A 226 9.30 -27.44 -5.67
N ALA A 227 8.22 -28.02 -6.25
CA ALA A 227 7.67 -29.27 -5.80
C ALA A 227 7.48 -30.11 -7.05
N THR A 228 8.57 -30.71 -7.51
CA THR A 228 8.55 -31.85 -8.44
C THR A 228 7.78 -32.96 -7.77
N GLY A 229 6.63 -33.28 -8.33
CA GLY A 229 5.82 -34.42 -7.94
C GLY A 229 6.61 -35.71 -8.14
N GLY A 230 7.04 -36.31 -7.03
CA GLY A 230 7.45 -37.68 -6.98
C GLY A 230 6.19 -38.57 -7.04
N GLY A 231 5.93 -39.14 -8.20
CA GLY A 231 4.96 -40.17 -8.35
C GLY A 231 5.32 -41.36 -7.46
N ARG A 232 4.39 -41.77 -6.61
CA ARG A 232 4.46 -43.05 -5.95
C ARG A 232 3.68 -44.08 -6.80
N ASP A 233 4.46 -44.91 -7.46
CA ASP A 233 3.99 -46.16 -8.06
C ASP A 233 3.39 -47.05 -6.99
N ASP A 234 2.15 -47.45 -7.19
CA ASP A 234 1.50 -48.59 -6.56
C ASP A 234 2.19 -49.89 -6.99
N ARG A 235 2.85 -50.55 -6.07
CA ARG A 235 3.12 -51.99 -6.18
C ARG A 235 2.53 -52.73 -5.00
N ARG A 236 1.49 -53.50 -5.32
CA ARG A 236 0.89 -54.61 -4.58
C ARG A 236 1.94 -55.69 -4.25
N GLY A 237 1.81 -56.30 -3.10
CA GLY A 237 2.39 -57.57 -2.67
C GLY A 237 2.36 -57.61 -1.15
N GLY A 238 1.52 -58.25 -0.50
CA GLY A 238 1.23 -59.64 -0.32
C GLY A 238 2.12 -60.23 0.77
N GLY A 239 1.51 -60.69 1.88
CA GLY A 239 2.13 -61.77 2.66
C GLY A 239 2.47 -61.44 4.12
N GLU A 240 1.66 -62.04 4.96
CA GLU A 240 1.93 -62.92 6.11
C GLU A 240 2.08 -62.36 7.51
N ARG A 241 1.15 -62.92 8.27
CA ARG A 241 1.08 -62.98 9.77
C ARG A 241 2.35 -63.54 10.41
N ARG A 242 2.73 -63.01 11.54
CA ARG A 242 3.18 -63.85 12.65
C ARG A 242 3.03 -63.14 14.00
N GLU A 243 2.43 -63.89 14.87
CA GLU A 243 2.21 -63.75 16.32
C GLU A 243 3.50 -63.77 17.15
N GLY A 244 3.36 -63.26 18.36
CA GLY A 244 4.18 -63.62 19.53
C GLY A 244 5.03 -62.44 19.98
N GLY A 245 4.95 -61.92 21.16
CA GLY A 245 4.70 -62.48 22.47
C GLY A 245 5.41 -61.57 23.48
N ARG A 246 4.67 -61.27 24.54
CA ARG A 246 5.13 -61.13 25.94
C ARG A 246 6.39 -60.29 26.27
N GLY A 247 6.21 -59.23 27.14
CA GLY A 247 6.62 -59.46 28.55
C GLY A 247 7.51 -58.37 29.11
N GLY A 248 7.13 -57.89 30.28
CA GLY A 248 8.08 -57.42 31.30
C GLY A 248 8.19 -55.92 31.49
N ASP A 249 7.41 -55.27 32.31
CA ASP A 249 7.51 -55.15 33.78
C ASP A 249 8.82 -54.51 34.33
N ARG A 250 8.57 -53.53 35.19
CA ARG A 250 9.39 -53.00 36.32
C ARG A 250 9.85 -51.56 36.13
N ARG A 251 9.16 -50.63 36.85
CA ARG A 251 9.43 -50.23 38.25
C ARG A 251 10.65 -49.33 38.44
N GLY A 252 10.33 -48.24 39.10
CA GLY A 252 11.21 -47.57 40.07
C GLY A 252 11.57 -46.16 39.59
N GLY A 253 11.24 -45.12 40.22
CA GLY A 253 11.34 -44.79 41.60
C GLY A 253 12.07 -43.51 41.72
N GLY A 254 11.44 -42.54 42.36
CA GLY A 254 12.00 -41.91 43.48
C GLY A 254 12.70 -40.57 43.35
N GLY A 255 12.11 -39.62 44.02
CA GLY A 255 12.78 -38.74 44.96
C GLY A 255 13.22 -37.41 44.31
N GLY A 256 12.76 -36.28 44.73
CA GLY A 256 12.76 -35.78 46.07
C GLY A 256 13.60 -34.53 46.15
N GLY A 257 13.02 -33.49 46.64
CA GLY A 257 13.65 -32.59 47.56
C GLY A 257 13.83 -31.15 47.08
N ARG A 258 12.93 -30.24 47.60
CA ARG A 258 13.24 -29.24 48.64
C ARG A 258 14.41 -28.31 48.23
N GLY A 259 14.33 -27.03 48.33
CA GLY A 259 13.66 -26.09 49.18
C GLY A 259 14.45 -24.81 49.19
N GLY A 260 13.81 -23.78 49.65
CA GLY A 260 14.39 -22.72 50.46
C GLY A 260 14.89 -21.52 49.66
N ASP A 261 14.32 -20.46 49.78
CA ASP A 261 13.97 -19.51 50.86
C ASP A 261 14.79 -18.21 50.74
N ARG A 262 14.02 -17.12 50.69
CA ARG A 262 14.25 -15.82 51.34
C ARG A 262 15.43 -14.92 50.99
N ARG A 263 15.10 -13.72 50.74
CA ARG A 263 15.25 -12.41 51.42
C ARG A 263 15.71 -11.31 50.51
N ASP A 264 14.84 -10.34 50.35
CA ASP A 264 14.82 -9.02 51.00
C ASP A 264 16.14 -8.23 51.03
N ARG A 265 16.09 -7.06 50.45
CA ARG A 265 16.40 -5.71 50.96
C ARG A 265 16.85 -4.78 49.85
N ARG A 266 16.04 -3.75 49.65
CA ARG A 266 16.26 -2.32 50.02
C ARG A 266 17.63 -1.73 49.63
N SER A 267 17.64 -0.86 48.68
CA SER A 267 17.92 0.55 48.82
C SER A 267 17.51 1.28 47.54
#